data_5edbab407cdcaf1e0272610f8709b684
#
_entry.id   5edbab407cdcaf1e0272610f8709b684
#
_cell.length_a   1.000
_cell.length_b   1.000
_cell.length_c   1.000
_cell.angle_alpha   90.00
_cell.angle_beta   90.00
_cell.angle_gamma   90.00
#
_symmetry.space_group_name_H-M   'P 1'
#
loop_
_entity.id
_entity.type
_entity.pdbx_description
1 polymer ?
#
loop_
_entity_poly.entity_id
_entity_poly.type
_entity_poly.pdbx_seq_one_letter_code
_entity_poly.pdbx_strand_id
1 'polypeptide(L)'
;MLFRSARLGVPGYRVFRWERHWHTAGQPFRDPAKYPPMSVATSGTHDTEALAVWWEGASEEERREVSDLPSIQRLSGATALLGAAFDTTVRDVLLEALFGSPSYLLLLPVQDVFGWRDRINEPATVNEQNWTYRLPWPADLLDDIPEARERKDRLRAWAQKYGRS
;
A
#
# COMPACT_ATOMS: atom_id res chain seq x y z
N MET A 1 12.21 -17.41 9.24
CA MET A 1 11.23 -16.93 10.23
C MET A 1 9.77 -17.20 9.84
N LEU A 2 9.45 -17.35 8.56
CA LEU A 2 8.09 -17.59 8.03
C LEU A 2 7.41 -18.91 8.42
N PHE A 3 8.17 -19.93 8.79
CA PHE A 3 7.61 -21.26 9.08
C PHE A 3 6.88 -21.38 10.43
N ARG A 4 7.17 -20.54 11.41
CA ARG A 4 6.52 -20.61 12.73
C ARG A 4 5.14 -19.97 12.75
N SER A 5 4.97 -18.83 12.10
CA SER A 5 3.69 -18.12 12.04
C SER A 5 2.62 -18.91 11.28
N ALA A 6 2.98 -19.55 10.17
CA ALA A 6 2.06 -20.40 9.42
C ALA A 6 1.56 -21.60 10.24
N ARG A 7 2.40 -22.22 11.08
CA ARG A 7 2.01 -23.32 11.98
C ARG A 7 1.08 -22.89 13.12
N LEU A 8 1.15 -21.63 13.49
CA LEU A 8 0.33 -21.03 14.55
C LEU A 8 -0.94 -20.36 14.01
N GLY A 9 -1.15 -20.35 12.69
CA GLY A 9 -2.26 -19.64 12.07
C GLY A 9 -2.16 -18.12 12.19
N VAL A 10 -0.96 -17.57 12.40
CA VAL A 10 -0.73 -16.13 12.52
C VAL A 10 -0.43 -15.55 11.14
N PRO A 11 -1.24 -14.58 10.65
CA PRO A 11 -1.00 -13.95 9.35
C PRO A 11 0.36 -13.22 9.31
N GLY A 12 1.16 -13.51 8.29
CA GLY A 12 2.42 -12.78 8.05
C GLY A 12 2.19 -11.50 7.25
N TYR A 13 2.99 -10.46 7.50
CA TYR A 13 2.93 -9.21 6.75
C TYR A 13 3.39 -9.40 5.30
N ARG A 14 2.69 -8.71 4.38
CA ARG A 14 3.02 -8.52 2.96
C ARG A 14 3.05 -7.03 2.68
N VAL A 15 4.21 -6.42 2.90
CA VAL A 15 4.44 -5.01 2.63
C VAL A 15 4.75 -4.86 1.14
N PHE A 16 3.90 -4.19 0.38
CA PHE A 16 3.93 -4.16 -1.09
C PHE A 16 5.32 -3.92 -1.66
N ARG A 17 6.00 -2.88 -1.21
CA ARG A 17 7.34 -2.50 -1.70
C ARG A 17 8.44 -3.51 -1.37
N TRP A 18 8.22 -4.43 -0.42
CA TRP A 18 9.17 -5.47 -0.01
C TRP A 18 8.81 -6.85 -0.51
N GLU A 19 7.61 -7.05 -1.07
CA GLU A 19 7.20 -8.35 -1.57
C GLU A 19 7.80 -8.60 -2.94
N ARG A 20 8.91 -9.34 -2.94
CA ARG A 20 9.66 -9.73 -4.12
C ARG A 20 9.87 -11.24 -4.17
N HIS A 21 10.16 -11.75 -5.34
CA HIS A 21 10.58 -13.14 -5.54
C HIS A 21 12.09 -13.26 -5.23
N TRP A 22 12.46 -13.21 -3.97
CA TRP A 22 13.83 -13.11 -3.46
C TRP A 22 14.80 -14.19 -3.96
N HIS A 23 14.28 -15.36 -4.37
CA HIS A 23 15.07 -16.48 -4.90
C HIS A 23 15.11 -16.52 -6.43
N THR A 24 14.54 -15.55 -7.10
CA THR A 24 14.54 -15.41 -8.57
C THR A 24 15.54 -14.35 -8.97
N ALA A 25 16.24 -14.57 -10.09
CA ALA A 25 17.14 -13.56 -10.64
C ALA A 25 16.38 -12.26 -10.89
N GLY A 26 16.99 -11.11 -10.55
CA GLY A 26 16.36 -9.80 -10.63
C GLY A 26 15.38 -9.49 -9.50
N GLN A 27 15.02 -10.47 -8.66
CA GLN A 27 14.12 -10.30 -7.52
C GLN A 27 12.85 -9.48 -7.84
N PRO A 28 12.09 -9.84 -8.91
CA PRO A 28 10.96 -9.03 -9.36
C PRO A 28 9.88 -8.93 -8.27
N PHE A 29 9.09 -7.87 -8.34
CA PHE A 29 7.95 -7.68 -7.43
C PHE A 29 6.96 -8.83 -7.53
N ARG A 30 6.37 -9.17 -6.40
CA ARG A 30 5.28 -10.13 -6.35
C ARG A 30 3.95 -9.42 -6.53
N ASP A 31 3.15 -9.89 -7.49
CA ASP A 31 1.81 -9.38 -7.71
C ASP A 31 0.94 -9.55 -6.44
N PRO A 32 0.27 -8.50 -5.94
CA PRO A 32 -0.68 -8.60 -4.83
C PRO A 32 -1.72 -9.71 -4.99
N ALA A 33 -2.17 -9.99 -6.21
CA ALA A 33 -3.08 -11.09 -6.50
C ALA A 33 -2.49 -12.49 -6.20
N LYS A 34 -1.19 -12.59 -5.93
CA LYS A 34 -0.48 -13.83 -5.58
C LYS A 34 -0.07 -13.91 -4.11
N TYR A 35 -0.53 -13.01 -3.27
CA TYR A 35 -0.27 -13.09 -1.84
C TYR A 35 -0.97 -14.31 -1.22
N PRO A 36 -0.38 -14.95 -0.21
CA PRO A 36 -1.04 -16.07 0.45
C PRO A 36 -2.27 -15.58 1.24
N PRO A 37 -3.37 -16.37 1.27
CA PRO A 37 -4.56 -15.97 2.03
C PRO A 37 -4.28 -15.66 3.51
N MET A 38 -3.48 -16.49 4.19
CA MET A 38 -3.08 -16.27 5.59
C MET A 38 -2.00 -15.19 5.67
N SER A 39 -2.37 -13.94 5.35
CA SER A 39 -1.47 -12.79 5.41
C SER A 39 -2.19 -11.47 5.68
N VAL A 40 -1.41 -10.45 6.01
CA VAL A 40 -1.82 -9.05 6.11
C VAL A 40 -1.17 -8.31 4.95
N ALA A 41 -1.96 -7.85 3.99
CA ALA A 41 -1.48 -6.97 2.94
C ALA A 41 -1.43 -5.52 3.44
N THR A 42 -0.39 -4.79 3.05
CA THR A 42 -0.23 -3.37 3.39
C THR A 42 0.64 -2.65 2.36
N SER A 43 0.41 -1.37 2.16
CA SER A 43 1.28 -0.53 1.32
C SER A 43 2.57 -0.13 2.03
N GLY A 44 2.53 0.00 3.35
CA GLY A 44 3.67 0.40 4.18
C GLY A 44 3.43 0.11 5.66
N THR A 45 4.39 0.50 6.49
CA THR A 45 4.34 0.40 7.95
C THR A 45 4.71 1.76 8.56
N HIS A 46 4.67 1.88 9.88
CA HIS A 46 5.14 3.08 10.59
C HIS A 46 6.63 3.40 10.35
N ASP A 47 7.43 2.39 9.95
CA ASP A 47 8.86 2.51 9.70
C ASP A 47 9.20 2.81 8.23
N THR A 48 8.23 2.76 7.34
CA THR A 48 8.43 3.10 5.93
C THR A 48 8.09 4.57 5.67
N GLU A 49 8.68 5.15 4.63
CA GLU A 49 8.14 6.37 4.04
C GLU A 49 6.74 6.12 3.48
N ALA A 50 5.95 7.17 3.30
CA ALA A 50 4.64 7.08 2.66
C ALA A 50 4.76 6.55 1.22
N LEU A 51 3.69 5.96 0.71
CA LEU A 51 3.62 5.38 -0.64
C LEU A 51 3.99 6.42 -1.73
N ALA A 52 3.58 7.67 -1.54
CA ALA A 52 3.90 8.78 -2.43
C ALA A 52 5.42 9.00 -2.54
N VAL A 53 6.10 9.07 -1.40
CA VAL A 53 7.55 9.30 -1.33
C VAL A 53 8.30 8.13 -1.94
N TRP A 54 7.89 6.91 -1.62
CA TRP A 54 8.48 5.71 -2.22
C TRP A 54 8.35 5.71 -3.75
N TRP A 55 7.15 6.00 -4.29
CA TRP A 55 6.94 6.01 -5.74
C TRP A 55 7.76 7.07 -6.44
N GLU A 56 7.84 8.27 -5.87
CA GLU A 56 8.63 9.37 -6.41
C GLU A 56 10.14 9.07 -6.40
N GLY A 57 10.61 8.36 -5.36
CA GLY A 57 12.01 7.94 -5.23
C GLY A 57 12.36 6.65 -5.97
N ALA A 58 11.36 5.88 -6.43
CA ALA A 58 11.59 4.64 -7.15
C ALA A 58 12.28 4.88 -8.50
N SER A 59 13.18 3.98 -8.89
CA SER A 59 13.82 4.01 -10.20
C SER A 59 12.79 3.77 -11.32
N GLU A 60 13.14 4.16 -12.55
CA GLU A 60 12.29 3.85 -13.71
C GLU A 60 12.08 2.34 -13.88
N GLU A 61 13.10 1.55 -13.57
CA GLU A 61 13.03 0.09 -13.62
C GLU A 61 12.01 -0.45 -12.60
N GLU A 62 12.08 0.00 -11.36
CA GLU A 62 11.11 -0.41 -10.33
C GLU A 62 9.68 0.00 -10.68
N ARG A 63 9.47 1.23 -11.15
CA ARG A 63 8.16 1.69 -11.61
C ARG A 63 7.65 0.86 -12.79
N ARG A 64 8.54 0.46 -13.71
CA ARG A 64 8.20 -0.44 -14.83
C ARG A 64 7.80 -1.81 -14.30
N GLU A 65 8.61 -2.43 -13.43
CA GLU A 65 8.29 -3.72 -12.82
C GLU A 65 6.92 -3.71 -12.14
N VAL A 66 6.62 -2.68 -11.37
CA VAL A 66 5.33 -2.53 -10.70
C VAL A 66 4.20 -2.36 -11.72
N SER A 67 4.41 -1.52 -12.74
CA SER A 67 3.41 -1.27 -13.79
C SER A 67 3.11 -2.52 -14.61
N ASP A 68 4.06 -3.43 -14.76
CA ASP A 68 3.93 -4.69 -15.50
C ASP A 68 3.24 -5.80 -14.68
N LEU A 69 2.98 -5.58 -13.39
CA LEU A 69 2.23 -6.55 -12.59
C LEU A 69 0.82 -6.74 -13.16
N PRO A 70 0.37 -7.98 -13.38
CA PRO A 70 -0.93 -8.25 -13.99
C PRO A 70 -2.12 -7.61 -13.26
N SER A 71 -2.09 -7.49 -11.92
CA SER A 71 -3.14 -6.81 -11.17
C SER A 71 -3.12 -5.30 -11.43
N ILE A 72 -1.96 -4.68 -11.55
CA ILE A 72 -1.78 -3.26 -11.84
C ILE A 72 -2.23 -2.95 -13.27
N GLN A 73 -1.81 -3.74 -14.24
CA GLN A 73 -2.21 -3.57 -15.65
C GLN A 73 -3.73 -3.65 -15.84
N ARG A 74 -4.40 -4.57 -15.13
CA ARG A 74 -5.87 -4.66 -15.19
C ARG A 74 -6.58 -3.43 -14.64
N LEU A 75 -6.00 -2.74 -13.66
CA LEU A 75 -6.58 -1.57 -13.01
C LEU A 75 -6.24 -0.26 -13.74
N SER A 76 -5.01 -0.13 -14.22
CA SER A 76 -4.56 1.05 -14.96
C SER A 76 -5.04 1.10 -16.40
N GLY A 77 -5.50 -0.04 -16.93
CA GLY A 77 -5.87 -0.16 -18.34
C GLY A 77 -4.66 0.03 -19.26
N ALA A 78 -4.87 0.70 -20.41
CA ALA A 78 -3.80 1.04 -21.35
C ALA A 78 -2.88 2.17 -20.87
N THR A 79 -3.22 2.83 -19.76
CA THR A 79 -2.42 3.92 -19.20
C THR A 79 -1.30 3.30 -18.36
N ALA A 80 -0.10 3.23 -18.94
CA ALA A 80 1.07 2.82 -18.18
C ALA A 80 1.35 3.83 -17.06
N LEU A 81 1.54 3.33 -15.84
CA LEU A 81 1.98 4.17 -14.70
C LEU A 81 3.44 4.65 -14.88
N LEU A 82 4.10 4.21 -15.95
CA LEU A 82 5.46 4.55 -16.32
C LEU A 82 5.62 6.06 -16.47
N GLY A 83 6.55 6.63 -15.71
CA GLY A 83 6.85 8.06 -15.76
C GLY A 83 5.80 8.97 -15.10
N ALA A 84 4.70 8.43 -14.60
CA ALA A 84 3.69 9.22 -13.92
C ALA A 84 4.23 9.74 -12.58
N ALA A 85 4.06 11.03 -12.34
CA ALA A 85 4.18 11.58 -11.00
C ALA A 85 3.14 10.90 -10.10
N PHE A 86 3.41 10.83 -8.79
CA PHE A 86 2.43 10.29 -7.86
C PHE A 86 1.20 11.22 -7.80
N ASP A 87 0.12 10.76 -8.37
CA ASP A 87 -1.18 11.42 -8.38
C ASP A 87 -2.28 10.51 -7.82
N THR A 88 -3.51 10.97 -7.89
CA THR A 88 -4.67 10.19 -7.43
C THR A 88 -4.85 8.89 -8.21
N THR A 89 -4.50 8.85 -9.48
CA THR A 89 -4.60 7.65 -10.32
C THR A 89 -3.59 6.60 -9.89
N VAL A 90 -2.32 6.97 -9.77
CA VAL A 90 -1.26 6.06 -9.30
C VAL A 90 -1.58 5.53 -7.91
N ARG A 91 -1.94 6.42 -6.97
CA ARG A 91 -2.35 6.04 -5.62
C ARG A 91 -3.46 5.01 -5.65
N ASP A 92 -4.54 5.32 -6.34
CA ASP A 92 -5.75 4.50 -6.34
C ASP A 92 -5.49 3.13 -7.00
N VAL A 93 -4.74 3.06 -8.08
CA VAL A 93 -4.35 1.77 -8.71
C VAL A 93 -3.54 0.91 -7.74
N LEU A 94 -2.53 1.47 -7.07
CA LEU A 94 -1.69 0.73 -6.14
C LEU A 94 -2.47 0.23 -4.93
N LEU A 95 -3.33 1.07 -4.34
CA LEU A 95 -4.16 0.68 -3.20
C LEU A 95 -5.25 -0.33 -3.61
N GLU A 96 -5.90 -0.14 -4.74
CA GLU A 96 -6.92 -1.06 -5.22
C GLU A 96 -6.35 -2.45 -5.52
N ALA A 97 -5.11 -2.54 -6.03
CA ALA A 97 -4.44 -3.83 -6.21
C ALA A 97 -4.28 -4.59 -4.88
N LEU A 98 -4.03 -3.89 -3.78
CA LEU A 98 -3.98 -4.48 -2.44
C LEU A 98 -5.37 -4.93 -1.95
N PHE A 99 -6.44 -4.18 -2.25
CA PHE A 99 -7.81 -4.62 -1.99
C PHE A 99 -8.13 -5.91 -2.74
N GLY A 100 -7.65 -6.06 -3.96
CA GLY A 100 -7.83 -7.27 -4.78
C GLY A 100 -6.93 -8.45 -4.38
N SER A 101 -6.05 -8.31 -3.38
CA SER A 101 -5.23 -9.42 -2.91
C SER A 101 -6.06 -10.46 -2.15
N PRO A 102 -5.68 -11.74 -2.15
CA PRO A 102 -6.35 -12.77 -1.38
C PRO A 102 -6.01 -12.74 0.12
N SER A 103 -5.19 -11.79 0.58
CA SER A 103 -4.80 -11.64 1.99
C SER A 103 -6.03 -11.50 2.90
N TYR A 104 -6.04 -12.22 4.02
CA TYR A 104 -7.15 -12.19 4.98
C TYR A 104 -7.39 -10.81 5.57
N LEU A 105 -6.32 -10.08 5.86
CA LEU A 105 -6.40 -8.71 6.37
C LEU A 105 -5.74 -7.73 5.39
N LEU A 106 -6.28 -6.52 5.37
CA LEU A 106 -5.71 -5.37 4.68
C LEU A 106 -5.59 -4.23 5.69
N LEU A 107 -4.38 -3.72 5.89
CA LEU A 107 -4.10 -2.56 6.72
C LEU A 107 -3.39 -1.52 5.87
N LEU A 108 -3.92 -0.31 5.84
CA LEU A 108 -3.35 0.79 5.07
C LEU A 108 -2.96 1.94 5.99
N PRO A 109 -1.72 2.45 5.92
CA PRO A 109 -1.37 3.71 6.55
C PRO A 109 -2.29 4.83 6.08
N VAL A 110 -2.73 5.68 6.99
CA VAL A 110 -3.60 6.80 6.66
C VAL A 110 -2.95 7.74 5.64
N GLN A 111 -1.65 7.94 5.72
CA GLN A 111 -0.88 8.73 4.76
C GLN A 111 -1.04 8.20 3.34
N ASP A 112 -0.97 6.89 3.17
CA ASP A 112 -1.10 6.26 1.85
C ASP A 112 -2.53 6.37 1.31
N VAL A 113 -3.54 6.26 2.20
CA VAL A 113 -4.95 6.44 1.82
C VAL A 113 -5.20 7.83 1.23
N PHE A 114 -4.63 8.86 1.82
CA PHE A 114 -4.78 10.25 1.35
C PHE A 114 -3.73 10.65 0.32
N GLY A 115 -2.64 9.90 0.18
CA GLY A 115 -1.51 10.26 -0.69
C GLY A 115 -0.59 11.32 -0.07
N TRP A 116 -0.58 11.42 1.26
CA TRP A 116 0.29 12.35 1.99
C TRP A 116 1.72 11.84 2.02
N ARG A 117 2.66 12.73 2.35
CA ARG A 117 4.12 12.43 2.37
C ARG A 117 4.68 12.34 3.77
N ASP A 118 3.82 12.55 4.77
CA ASP A 118 4.23 12.55 6.18
C ASP A 118 4.75 11.17 6.59
N ARG A 119 5.74 11.18 7.46
CA ARG A 119 6.32 9.99 8.07
C ARG A 119 5.94 9.91 9.54
N ILE A 120 5.71 8.71 10.06
CA ILE A 120 5.40 8.47 11.48
C ILE A 120 6.69 8.30 12.28
N ASN A 121 7.60 7.49 11.76
CA ASN A 121 8.84 7.13 12.42
C ASN A 121 9.99 6.99 11.41
N GLU A 122 11.15 7.47 11.77
CA GLU A 122 12.40 7.24 11.05
C GLU A 122 13.21 6.18 11.80
N PRO A 123 13.29 4.93 11.27
CA PRO A 123 13.92 3.82 11.98
C PRO A 123 15.40 4.10 12.26
N ALA A 124 15.88 3.56 13.39
CA ALA A 124 17.25 3.72 13.87
C ALA A 124 17.66 5.17 14.17
N THR A 125 16.71 6.08 14.30
CA THR A 125 16.96 7.46 14.75
C THR A 125 16.26 7.76 16.06
N VAL A 126 16.84 8.66 16.84
CA VAL A 126 16.20 9.26 18.01
C VAL A 126 16.09 10.74 17.73
N ASN A 127 14.89 11.19 17.40
CA ASN A 127 14.58 12.59 17.16
C ASN A 127 13.21 12.96 17.72
N GLU A 128 12.96 14.24 17.89
CA GLU A 128 11.71 14.75 18.48
C GLU A 128 10.50 14.61 17.56
N GLN A 129 10.70 14.30 16.28
CA GLN A 129 9.62 14.18 15.29
C GLN A 129 9.04 12.77 15.23
N ASN A 130 9.79 11.75 15.65
CA ASN A 130 9.33 10.37 15.68
C ASN A 130 8.10 10.22 16.59
N TRP A 131 7.08 9.54 16.10
CA TRP A 131 5.84 9.23 16.85
C TRP A 131 4.98 10.45 17.21
N THR A 132 5.22 11.60 16.58
CA THR A 132 4.47 12.84 16.85
C THR A 132 3.44 13.19 15.78
N TYR A 133 3.32 12.37 14.74
CA TYR A 133 2.35 12.59 13.67
C TYR A 133 0.93 12.83 14.21
N ARG A 134 0.25 13.80 13.66
CA ARG A 134 -1.16 14.12 13.97
C ARG A 134 -1.94 14.20 12.67
N LEU A 135 -3.17 13.69 12.69
CA LEU A 135 -4.11 13.94 11.60
C LEU A 135 -4.34 15.43 11.42
N PRO A 136 -4.44 15.93 10.17
CA PRO A 136 -4.70 17.34 9.92
C PRO A 136 -6.09 17.80 10.37
N TRP A 137 -6.98 16.85 10.64
CA TRP A 137 -8.35 17.07 11.10
C TRP A 137 -8.66 16.26 12.34
N PRO A 138 -9.56 16.76 13.22
CA PRO A 138 -10.10 15.96 14.31
C PRO A 138 -10.82 14.72 13.77
N ALA A 139 -10.61 13.58 14.41
CA ALA A 139 -11.15 12.30 13.94
C ALA A 139 -12.69 12.24 13.91
N ASP A 140 -13.35 12.97 14.79
CA ASP A 140 -14.79 13.10 14.89
C ASP A 140 -15.40 13.98 13.78
N LEU A 141 -14.58 14.79 13.10
CA LEU A 141 -15.01 15.67 11.99
C LEU A 141 -14.73 15.08 10.61
N LEU A 142 -14.15 13.88 10.49
CA LEU A 142 -13.80 13.28 9.21
C LEU A 142 -14.97 13.16 8.25
N ASP A 143 -16.18 12.94 8.75
CA ASP A 143 -17.38 12.87 7.92
C ASP A 143 -17.80 14.23 7.34
N ASP A 144 -17.32 15.34 7.87
CA ASP A 144 -17.59 16.69 7.38
C ASP A 144 -16.53 17.18 6.39
N ILE A 145 -15.38 16.51 6.31
CA ILE A 145 -14.29 16.84 5.41
C ILE A 145 -14.52 16.22 4.02
N PRO A 146 -14.65 17.02 2.95
CA PRO A 146 -14.94 16.49 1.61
C PRO A 146 -13.94 15.45 1.12
N GLU A 147 -12.64 15.69 1.35
CA GLU A 147 -11.56 14.75 0.98
C GLU A 147 -11.70 13.42 1.75
N ALA A 148 -11.98 13.47 3.05
CA ALA A 148 -12.14 12.26 3.85
C ALA A 148 -13.39 11.48 3.44
N ARG A 149 -14.49 12.16 3.09
CA ARG A 149 -15.70 11.51 2.56
C ARG A 149 -15.42 10.81 1.22
N GLU A 150 -14.74 11.48 0.31
CA GLU A 150 -14.37 10.90 -0.98
C GLU A 150 -13.52 9.63 -0.77
N ARG A 151 -12.54 9.69 0.13
CA ARG A 151 -11.71 8.51 0.46
C ARG A 151 -12.53 7.39 1.09
N LYS A 152 -13.38 7.70 2.06
CA LYS A 152 -14.31 6.73 2.68
C LYS A 152 -15.15 6.01 1.63
N ASP A 153 -15.75 6.75 0.73
CA ASP A 153 -16.63 6.18 -0.31
C ASP A 153 -15.83 5.32 -1.30
N ARG A 154 -14.63 5.75 -1.66
CA ARG A 154 -13.73 4.96 -2.52
C ARG A 154 -13.31 3.64 -1.86
N LEU A 155 -12.86 3.69 -0.61
CA LEU A 155 -12.46 2.50 0.14
C LEU A 155 -13.63 1.54 0.34
N ARG A 156 -14.84 2.06 0.63
CA ARG A 156 -16.06 1.27 0.74
C ARG A 156 -16.39 0.57 -0.57
N ALA A 157 -16.32 1.28 -1.70
CA ALA A 157 -16.56 0.71 -3.01
C ALA A 157 -15.59 -0.44 -3.32
N TRP A 158 -14.29 -0.28 -3.01
CA TRP A 158 -13.32 -1.36 -3.17
C TRP A 158 -13.58 -2.52 -2.20
N ALA A 159 -13.91 -2.24 -0.94
CA ALA A 159 -14.26 -3.29 0.02
C ALA A 159 -15.42 -4.15 -0.50
N GLN A 160 -16.48 -3.52 -1.01
CA GLN A 160 -17.62 -4.21 -1.62
C GLN A 160 -17.21 -4.99 -2.88
N LYS A 161 -16.46 -4.37 -3.79
CA LYS A 161 -15.97 -4.97 -5.04
C LYS A 161 -15.18 -6.27 -4.80
N TYR A 162 -14.38 -6.29 -3.73
CA TYR A 162 -13.48 -7.41 -3.43
C TYR A 162 -13.96 -8.29 -2.26
N GLY A 163 -15.20 -8.12 -1.80
CA GLY A 163 -15.79 -8.95 -0.74
C GLY A 163 -15.09 -8.81 0.61
N ARG A 164 -14.66 -7.60 0.96
CA ARG A 164 -13.98 -7.27 2.23
C ARG A 164 -14.89 -6.52 3.22
N SER A 165 -16.18 -6.62 3.07
CA SER A 165 -17.19 -6.01 3.95
C SER A 165 -17.56 -6.94 5.10
#